data_2387462c423205ec43a5218e8035af92
#
_entry.id   2387462c423205ec43a5218e8035af92
#
_cell.length_a   1.000
_cell.length_b   1.000
_cell.length_c   1.000
_cell.angle_alpha   90.00
_cell.angle_beta   90.00
_cell.angle_gamma   90.00
#
_symmetry.space_group_name_H-M   'P 1'
#
loop_
_entity.id
_entity.type
_entity.pdbx_description
1 polymer ?
#
loop_
_entity_poly.entity_id
_entity_poly.type
_entity_poly.pdbx_seq_one_letter_code
_entity_poly.pdbx_strand_id
1 'polypeptide(L)'
;MNKKLLRREVLKACSGVATGGLVGCFTSTVQSEERRSPNERPRVGVVGNGGIARSHARGLKRLADIVAIADVDRQHLEQYNAEYAAGKAQQFSDYRDLIDAPGIDAIFVCTPDHWHVKIAIDAMRAGKDVYCEKPATLTIDEGRTLGRVIKETGRVLQVGTQQRSSPKFQTAVALAHSQRLGKMKRVTVAIGSGPKGPTFDTSSPPSNLNWNMWQGQTPSVDYIAQRCHGNFRWWYEYSGGKMTDWGAHHVDIAQWAIAPDLPGPESIELVHAEHPVAFENGVPTATNTYNTATSFKVRCVFAGGVEMFIVNDAKDLGFDNGIMFESDGGRYFVNRGKLTGSPIEDLAKNPLPEGLFTKLRKGQDKLSHRENFFACCDSRDTPISDAESHCRHLNTCHLSNIAVRLGRSLKWDATKQQVIGDEQAN
;
A
#
# COMPACT_ATOMS: atom_id res chain seq x y z
N MET A 1 29.28 0.21 37.63
CA MET A 1 29.69 -1.19 37.84
C MET A 1 28.50 -2.09 37.49
N ASN A 2 28.47 -2.62 36.29
CA ASN A 2 27.43 -3.51 35.79
C ASN A 2 27.82 -4.96 36.06
N LYS A 3 27.09 -5.65 36.94
CA LYS A 3 27.25 -7.10 37.14
C LYS A 3 26.43 -7.83 36.07
N LYS A 4 27.09 -8.44 35.10
CA LYS A 4 26.52 -9.45 34.20
C LYS A 4 26.24 -10.71 35.05
N LEU A 5 24.96 -11.04 35.22
CA LEU A 5 24.55 -12.34 35.77
C LEU A 5 24.83 -13.46 34.74
N LEU A 6 25.67 -14.40 35.13
CA LEU A 6 26.08 -15.52 34.27
C LEU A 6 24.97 -16.58 34.23
N ARG A 7 24.72 -17.12 33.05
CA ARG A 7 23.73 -18.18 32.68
C ARG A 7 23.71 -19.41 33.63
N ARG A 8 24.74 -19.57 34.49
CA ARG A 8 24.90 -20.71 35.42
C ARG A 8 24.08 -20.59 36.69
N GLU A 9 23.61 -19.42 37.09
CA GLU A 9 22.85 -19.24 38.34
C GLU A 9 21.33 -19.43 38.15
N VAL A 10 20.83 -19.36 36.95
CA VAL A 10 19.41 -19.62 36.63
C VAL A 10 19.07 -21.12 36.67
N LEU A 11 20.05 -21.98 36.43
CA LEU A 11 19.85 -23.44 36.41
C LEU A 11 19.89 -24.12 37.80
N LYS A 12 20.26 -23.41 38.86
CA LYS A 12 20.30 -23.96 40.22
C LYS A 12 19.02 -23.73 41.05
N ALA A 13 18.07 -22.97 40.55
CA ALA A 13 16.83 -22.65 41.27
C ALA A 13 15.67 -23.62 40.99
N CYS A 14 15.84 -24.62 40.14
CA CYS A 14 14.77 -25.55 39.73
C CYS A 14 14.96 -26.99 40.23
N SER A 15 15.67 -27.19 41.34
CA SER A 15 15.80 -28.55 41.97
C SER A 15 15.18 -28.54 43.33
N GLY A 16 13.93 -28.93 43.45
CA GLY A 16 13.33 -29.24 44.74
C GLY A 16 11.81 -29.11 44.77
N VAL A 17 11.19 -30.25 44.79
CA VAL A 17 9.88 -30.70 45.30
C VAL A 17 8.98 -31.27 44.19
N ALA A 18 8.98 -32.60 44.16
CA ALA A 18 7.96 -33.41 43.48
C ALA A 18 6.79 -33.64 44.43
N THR A 19 5.55 -33.30 44.00
CA THR A 19 4.33 -34.06 44.35
C THR A 19 3.20 -33.65 43.40
N GLY A 20 2.70 -34.59 42.69
CA GLY A 20 1.39 -34.88 42.12
C GLY A 20 0.50 -33.74 41.57
N GLY A 21 0.42 -33.64 40.26
CA GLY A 21 -0.63 -32.87 39.54
C GLY A 21 -0.32 -32.83 38.06
N LEU A 22 -0.98 -33.68 37.27
CA LEU A 22 -0.94 -33.61 35.79
C LEU A 22 -1.58 -32.29 35.31
N VAL A 23 -0.79 -31.23 35.20
CA VAL A 23 -1.13 -30.05 34.45
C VAL A 23 -0.38 -30.18 33.11
N GLY A 24 -1.10 -30.45 32.05
CA GLY A 24 -0.57 -30.47 30.69
C GLY A 24 0.00 -29.09 30.35
N CYS A 25 1.32 -28.92 30.51
CA CYS A 25 2.04 -27.81 29.90
C CYS A 25 2.02 -28.02 28.38
N PHE A 26 1.13 -27.32 27.69
CA PHE A 26 1.33 -27.02 26.27
C PHE A 26 2.58 -26.14 26.18
N THR A 27 3.74 -26.74 26.08
CA THR A 27 4.93 -26.06 25.57
C THR A 27 4.67 -25.79 24.08
N SER A 28 4.19 -24.60 23.79
CA SER A 28 4.33 -24.05 22.44
C SER A 28 5.84 -23.98 22.20
N THR A 29 6.35 -24.95 21.44
CA THR A 29 7.66 -24.86 20.84
C THR A 29 7.62 -23.67 19.89
N VAL A 30 8.07 -22.52 20.39
CA VAL A 30 8.52 -21.45 19.51
C VAL A 30 9.70 -22.07 18.75
N GLN A 31 9.43 -22.58 17.53
CA GLN A 31 10.48 -22.94 16.59
C GLN A 31 11.31 -21.68 16.42
N SER A 32 12.54 -21.68 16.93
CA SER A 32 13.50 -20.64 16.62
C SER A 32 13.70 -20.70 15.11
N GLU A 33 13.11 -19.75 14.35
CA GLU A 33 13.46 -19.56 12.95
C GLU A 33 14.98 -19.46 12.90
N GLU A 34 15.63 -20.41 12.22
CA GLU A 34 17.05 -20.29 11.89
C GLU A 34 17.19 -19.02 11.07
N ARG A 35 17.77 -17.99 11.67
CA ARG A 35 18.05 -16.75 10.95
C ARG A 35 18.95 -17.10 9.77
N ARG A 36 18.48 -16.77 8.56
CA ARG A 36 19.23 -16.85 7.32
C ARG A 36 20.65 -16.29 7.51
N SER A 37 21.65 -16.98 6.97
CA SER A 37 23.01 -16.44 6.92
C SER A 37 23.01 -15.10 6.15
N PRO A 38 23.76 -14.08 6.60
CA PRO A 38 23.86 -12.80 5.88
C PRO A 38 24.32 -12.91 4.42
N ASN A 39 24.97 -14.03 4.06
CA ASN A 39 25.45 -14.31 2.72
C ASN A 39 24.44 -15.08 1.84
N GLU A 40 23.32 -15.53 2.42
CA GLU A 40 22.27 -16.21 1.67
C GLU A 40 21.28 -15.20 1.09
N ARG A 41 20.91 -15.42 -0.17
CA ARG A 41 19.89 -14.57 -0.82
C ARG A 41 18.52 -14.81 -0.19
N PRO A 42 17.69 -13.76 0.00
CA PRO A 42 16.30 -13.92 0.44
C PRO A 42 15.53 -14.85 -0.49
N ARG A 43 14.77 -15.76 0.06
CA ARG A 43 13.88 -16.66 -0.67
C ARG A 43 12.46 -16.10 -0.61
N VAL A 44 11.87 -15.79 -1.76
CA VAL A 44 10.59 -15.12 -1.82
C VAL A 44 9.51 -15.94 -2.50
N GLY A 45 8.30 -15.85 -1.95
CA GLY A 45 7.06 -16.27 -2.59
C GLY A 45 6.38 -15.08 -3.28
N VAL A 46 5.77 -15.28 -4.44
CA VAL A 46 5.03 -14.23 -5.16
C VAL A 46 3.58 -14.68 -5.36
N VAL A 47 2.64 -13.94 -4.80
CA VAL A 47 1.21 -14.19 -4.92
C VAL A 47 0.59 -13.18 -5.87
N GLY A 48 -0.09 -13.69 -6.92
CA GLY A 48 -0.55 -12.90 -8.05
C GLY A 48 0.56 -12.69 -9.08
N ASN A 49 0.50 -13.39 -10.22
CA ASN A 49 1.58 -13.46 -11.22
C ASN A 49 1.30 -12.63 -12.48
N GLY A 50 0.47 -11.59 -12.33
CA GLY A 50 0.12 -10.65 -13.39
C GLY A 50 1.19 -9.61 -13.70
N GLY A 51 0.77 -8.50 -14.34
CA GLY A 51 1.68 -7.47 -14.88
C GLY A 51 2.63 -6.85 -13.87
N ILE A 52 2.18 -6.54 -12.63
CA ILE A 52 3.03 -5.92 -11.62
C ILE A 52 4.06 -6.92 -11.04
N ALA A 53 3.68 -8.17 -10.87
CA ALA A 53 4.59 -9.23 -10.44
C ALA A 53 5.76 -9.41 -11.42
N ARG A 54 5.48 -9.35 -12.73
CA ARG A 54 6.52 -9.39 -13.79
C ARG A 54 7.51 -8.22 -13.68
N SER A 55 7.03 -7.03 -13.29
CA SER A 55 7.90 -5.90 -12.98
C SER A 55 8.76 -6.13 -11.74
N HIS A 56 8.18 -6.74 -10.70
CA HIS A 56 8.95 -7.13 -9.51
C HIS A 56 9.99 -8.18 -9.80
N ALA A 57 9.66 -9.22 -10.56
CA ALA A 57 10.59 -10.30 -10.91
C ALA A 57 11.90 -9.77 -11.53
N ARG A 58 11.79 -8.80 -12.46
CA ARG A 58 12.98 -8.15 -13.05
C ARG A 58 13.87 -7.46 -12.00
N GLY A 59 13.25 -6.81 -11.02
CA GLY A 59 13.98 -6.17 -9.92
C GLY A 59 14.54 -7.16 -8.89
N LEU A 60 13.81 -8.24 -8.61
CA LEU A 60 14.20 -9.27 -7.66
C LEU A 60 15.40 -10.10 -8.13
N LYS A 61 15.60 -10.25 -9.43
CA LYS A 61 16.69 -11.07 -10.00
C LYS A 61 18.07 -10.87 -9.34
N ARG A 62 18.35 -9.66 -8.86
CA ARG A 62 19.61 -9.33 -8.17
C ARG A 62 19.52 -9.40 -6.65
N LEU A 63 18.33 -9.37 -6.08
CA LEU A 63 18.09 -9.16 -4.65
C LEU A 63 17.65 -10.42 -3.92
N ALA A 64 16.89 -11.29 -4.59
CA ALA A 64 16.26 -12.45 -3.96
C ALA A 64 16.05 -13.58 -4.96
N ASP A 65 15.76 -14.77 -4.46
CA ASP A 65 15.42 -15.93 -5.28
C ASP A 65 13.90 -16.19 -5.19
N ILE A 66 13.23 -16.21 -6.35
CA ILE A 66 11.82 -16.57 -6.42
C ILE A 66 11.71 -18.08 -6.36
N VAL A 67 11.29 -18.60 -5.20
CA VAL A 67 11.25 -20.05 -4.93
C VAL A 67 9.84 -20.64 -4.99
N ALA A 68 8.81 -19.79 -4.84
CA ALA A 68 7.41 -20.21 -4.87
C ALA A 68 6.54 -19.12 -5.53
N ILE A 69 5.49 -19.54 -6.22
CA ILE A 69 4.54 -18.65 -6.87
C ILE A 69 3.11 -19.18 -6.71
N ALA A 70 2.14 -18.27 -6.57
CA ALA A 70 0.72 -18.64 -6.51
C ALA A 70 -0.12 -17.71 -7.37
N ASP A 71 -1.04 -18.27 -8.14
CA ASP A 71 -2.08 -17.53 -8.87
C ASP A 71 -3.31 -18.41 -9.07
N VAL A 72 -4.47 -17.79 -9.09
CA VAL A 72 -5.76 -18.45 -9.38
C VAL A 72 -5.99 -18.61 -10.88
N ASP A 73 -5.16 -17.99 -11.72
CA ASP A 73 -5.09 -18.16 -13.16
C ASP A 73 -3.87 -19.02 -13.52
N ARG A 74 -4.11 -20.28 -13.92
CA ARG A 74 -3.07 -21.23 -14.27
C ARG A 74 -2.17 -20.72 -15.41
N GLN A 75 -2.72 -19.97 -16.37
CA GLN A 75 -1.92 -19.43 -17.48
C GLN A 75 -0.91 -18.37 -16.98
N HIS A 76 -1.32 -17.49 -16.06
CA HIS A 76 -0.39 -16.55 -15.41
C HIS A 76 0.70 -17.27 -14.65
N LEU A 77 0.33 -18.31 -13.90
CA LEU A 77 1.24 -19.12 -13.09
C LEU A 77 2.34 -19.77 -13.96
N GLU A 78 1.93 -20.50 -15.02
CA GLU A 78 2.84 -21.19 -15.93
C GLU A 78 3.78 -20.23 -16.67
N GLN A 79 3.25 -19.14 -17.22
CA GLN A 79 4.03 -18.13 -17.92
C GLN A 79 5.06 -17.46 -17.01
N TYR A 80 4.62 -17.06 -15.80
CA TYR A 80 5.51 -16.41 -14.83
C TYR A 80 6.65 -17.35 -14.42
N ASN A 81 6.38 -18.62 -14.15
CA ASN A 81 7.40 -19.60 -13.79
C ASN A 81 8.45 -19.77 -14.89
N ALA A 82 8.00 -19.93 -16.13
CA ALA A 82 8.90 -20.09 -17.28
C ALA A 82 9.80 -18.86 -17.49
N GLU A 83 9.20 -17.65 -17.46
CA GLU A 83 9.92 -16.41 -17.79
C GLU A 83 10.83 -15.89 -16.67
N TYR A 84 10.40 -16.02 -15.40
CA TYR A 84 11.03 -15.31 -14.28
C TYR A 84 11.64 -16.21 -13.21
N ALA A 85 11.26 -17.48 -13.14
CA ALA A 85 11.80 -18.43 -12.18
C ALA A 85 12.50 -19.62 -12.86
N ALA A 86 12.81 -19.52 -14.15
CA ALA A 86 13.48 -20.56 -14.95
C ALA A 86 12.81 -21.96 -14.84
N GLY A 87 11.49 -21.99 -14.66
CA GLY A 87 10.71 -23.22 -14.46
C GLY A 87 10.92 -23.89 -13.10
N LYS A 88 11.63 -23.28 -12.15
CA LYS A 88 12.09 -23.92 -10.90
C LYS A 88 11.26 -23.55 -9.66
N ALA A 89 10.41 -22.49 -9.72
CA ALA A 89 9.58 -22.13 -8.60
C ALA A 89 8.49 -23.17 -8.36
N GLN A 90 8.24 -23.49 -7.10
CA GLN A 90 7.09 -24.29 -6.71
C GLN A 90 5.79 -23.52 -7.03
N GLN A 91 4.82 -24.18 -7.65
CA GLN A 91 3.59 -23.58 -8.14
C GLN A 91 2.40 -23.98 -7.28
N PHE A 92 1.56 -23.00 -6.92
CA PHE A 92 0.37 -23.20 -6.13
C PHE A 92 -0.84 -22.50 -6.77
N SER A 93 -2.00 -23.14 -6.76
CA SER A 93 -3.28 -22.52 -7.13
C SER A 93 -3.95 -21.80 -5.97
N ASP A 94 -3.52 -22.08 -4.74
CA ASP A 94 -3.97 -21.44 -3.51
C ASP A 94 -2.77 -20.80 -2.80
N TYR A 95 -2.88 -19.51 -2.49
CA TYR A 95 -1.81 -18.77 -1.81
C TYR A 95 -1.53 -19.29 -0.38
N ARG A 96 -2.50 -19.94 0.26
CA ARG A 96 -2.34 -20.51 1.60
C ARG A 96 -1.32 -21.64 1.60
N ASP A 97 -1.37 -22.50 0.60
CA ASP A 97 -0.38 -23.58 0.42
C ASP A 97 1.03 -23.01 0.17
N LEU A 98 1.14 -21.89 -0.54
CA LEU A 98 2.42 -21.19 -0.71
C LEU A 98 2.93 -20.63 0.62
N ILE A 99 2.07 -19.99 1.42
CA ILE A 99 2.45 -19.43 2.71
C ILE A 99 2.95 -20.50 3.67
N ASP A 100 2.33 -21.69 3.64
CA ASP A 100 2.69 -22.83 4.50
C ASP A 100 3.95 -23.58 3.99
N ALA A 101 4.40 -23.30 2.76
CA ALA A 101 5.60 -23.93 2.21
C ALA A 101 6.86 -23.50 2.99
N PRO A 102 7.76 -24.46 3.28
CA PRO A 102 8.98 -24.18 4.06
C PRO A 102 10.00 -23.37 3.26
N GLY A 103 10.86 -22.65 3.99
CA GLY A 103 12.00 -21.98 3.41
C GLY A 103 11.66 -20.77 2.54
N ILE A 104 10.60 -20.05 2.88
CA ILE A 104 10.24 -18.75 2.30
C ILE A 104 10.41 -17.67 3.37
N ASP A 105 11.23 -16.65 3.10
CA ASP A 105 11.52 -15.56 4.03
C ASP A 105 10.49 -14.43 3.92
N ALA A 106 10.04 -14.12 2.71
CA ALA A 106 9.13 -13.02 2.45
C ALA A 106 8.13 -13.31 1.33
N ILE A 107 6.98 -12.65 1.40
CA ILE A 107 5.90 -12.74 0.41
C ILE A 107 5.74 -11.41 -0.32
N PHE A 108 5.72 -11.46 -1.66
CA PHE A 108 5.33 -10.35 -2.52
C PHE A 108 3.85 -10.51 -2.90
N VAL A 109 2.99 -9.63 -2.39
CA VAL A 109 1.55 -9.61 -2.68
C VAL A 109 1.30 -8.70 -3.86
N CYS A 110 0.96 -9.29 -5.00
CA CYS A 110 0.77 -8.63 -6.30
C CYS A 110 -0.61 -8.91 -6.90
N THR A 111 -1.58 -9.24 -6.07
CA THR A 111 -2.97 -9.54 -6.40
C THR A 111 -3.78 -8.28 -6.71
N PRO A 112 -5.06 -8.37 -7.10
CA PRO A 112 -6.00 -7.26 -7.00
C PRO A 112 -6.16 -6.73 -5.57
N ASP A 113 -6.57 -5.46 -5.44
CA ASP A 113 -6.54 -4.70 -4.17
C ASP A 113 -7.32 -5.39 -3.04
N HIS A 114 -8.47 -5.98 -3.34
CA HIS A 114 -9.33 -6.64 -2.34
C HIS A 114 -8.70 -7.87 -1.67
N TRP A 115 -7.60 -8.41 -2.21
CA TRP A 115 -6.87 -9.52 -1.62
C TRP A 115 -5.65 -9.08 -0.79
N HIS A 116 -5.20 -7.84 -0.90
CA HIS A 116 -3.93 -7.38 -0.32
C HIS A 116 -3.84 -7.64 1.18
N VAL A 117 -4.82 -7.16 1.94
CA VAL A 117 -4.79 -7.25 3.41
C VAL A 117 -4.90 -8.68 3.90
N LYS A 118 -5.81 -9.48 3.32
CA LYS A 118 -6.00 -10.87 3.74
C LYS A 118 -4.73 -11.69 3.58
N ILE A 119 -4.10 -11.61 2.41
CA ILE A 119 -2.85 -12.34 2.13
C ILE A 119 -1.70 -11.82 3.00
N ALA A 120 -1.58 -10.49 3.16
CA ALA A 120 -0.54 -9.90 3.99
C ALA A 120 -0.63 -10.34 5.46
N ILE A 121 -1.85 -10.38 6.02
CA ILE A 121 -2.10 -10.84 7.39
C ILE A 121 -1.75 -12.32 7.55
N ASP A 122 -2.21 -13.17 6.64
CA ASP A 122 -1.93 -14.60 6.70
C ASP A 122 -0.43 -14.88 6.61
N ALA A 123 0.28 -14.18 5.71
CA ALA A 123 1.73 -14.29 5.57
C ALA A 123 2.48 -13.85 6.85
N MET A 124 2.11 -12.71 7.45
CA MET A 124 2.74 -12.23 8.67
C MET A 124 2.50 -13.18 9.86
N ARG A 125 1.29 -13.73 9.99
CA ARG A 125 0.96 -14.73 11.03
C ARG A 125 1.71 -16.03 10.85
N ALA A 126 2.03 -16.39 9.59
CA ALA A 126 2.91 -17.51 9.27
C ALA A 126 4.40 -17.18 9.38
N GLY A 127 4.75 -16.02 9.96
CA GLY A 127 6.14 -15.64 10.22
C GLY A 127 6.87 -15.03 9.03
N LYS A 128 6.21 -14.66 7.94
CA LYS A 128 6.84 -14.10 6.73
C LYS A 128 6.81 -12.57 6.76
N ASP A 129 7.88 -11.92 6.27
CA ASP A 129 7.87 -10.51 5.96
C ASP A 129 7.10 -10.25 4.65
N VAL A 130 6.53 -9.07 4.48
CA VAL A 130 5.61 -8.81 3.36
C VAL A 130 5.98 -7.54 2.59
N TYR A 131 6.09 -7.68 1.28
CA TYR A 131 6.01 -6.56 0.35
C TYR A 131 4.63 -6.59 -0.30
N CYS A 132 3.79 -5.60 -0.01
CA CYS A 132 2.43 -5.54 -0.53
C CYS A 132 2.31 -4.44 -1.58
N GLU A 133 1.75 -4.75 -2.76
CA GLU A 133 1.47 -3.72 -3.74
C GLU A 133 0.45 -2.70 -3.23
N LYS A 134 0.47 -1.54 -3.85
CA LYS A 134 -0.46 -0.43 -3.56
C LYS A 134 -1.77 -0.61 -4.37
N PRO A 135 -2.89 -0.08 -3.87
CA PRO A 135 -3.16 0.44 -2.53
C PRO A 135 -3.14 -0.69 -1.51
N ALA A 136 -2.57 -0.45 -0.33
CA ALA A 136 -2.43 -1.53 0.66
C ALA A 136 -3.78 -2.06 1.16
N THR A 137 -4.83 -1.25 1.12
CA THR A 137 -6.17 -1.58 1.64
C THR A 137 -7.27 -1.17 0.68
N LEU A 138 -8.41 -1.85 0.75
CA LEU A 138 -9.65 -1.50 0.07
C LEU A 138 -10.55 -0.63 0.94
N THR A 139 -10.43 -0.74 2.27
CA THR A 139 -11.22 0.00 3.25
C THR A 139 -10.33 0.59 4.36
N ILE A 140 -10.88 1.57 5.10
CA ILE A 140 -10.20 2.17 6.26
C ILE A 140 -10.01 1.13 7.38
N ASP A 141 -10.99 0.28 7.62
CA ASP A 141 -10.96 -0.73 8.68
C ASP A 141 -9.91 -1.83 8.43
N GLU A 142 -9.68 -2.19 7.18
CA GLU A 142 -8.56 -3.05 6.80
C GLU A 142 -7.22 -2.48 7.25
N GLY A 143 -7.03 -1.16 7.15
CA GLY A 143 -5.80 -0.49 7.61
C GLY A 143 -5.60 -0.60 9.12
N ARG A 144 -6.67 -0.49 9.91
CA ARG A 144 -6.63 -0.71 11.36
C ARG A 144 -6.23 -2.14 11.70
N THR A 145 -6.85 -3.11 11.02
CA THR A 145 -6.56 -4.54 11.22
C THR A 145 -5.13 -4.88 10.83
N LEU A 146 -4.65 -4.36 9.70
CA LEU A 146 -3.28 -4.55 9.23
C LEU A 146 -2.25 -4.00 10.23
N GLY A 147 -2.46 -2.77 10.73
CA GLY A 147 -1.60 -2.13 11.72
C GLY A 147 -1.53 -2.91 13.05
N ARG A 148 -2.65 -3.51 13.48
CA ARG A 148 -2.69 -4.38 14.67
C ARG A 148 -1.86 -5.64 14.45
N VAL A 149 -2.02 -6.34 13.32
CA VAL A 149 -1.31 -7.58 13.03
C VAL A 149 0.20 -7.35 12.86
N ILE A 150 0.63 -6.23 12.27
CA ILE A 150 2.05 -5.86 12.21
C ILE A 150 2.65 -5.76 13.63
N LYS A 151 1.94 -5.12 14.56
CA LYS A 151 2.38 -5.00 15.95
C LYS A 151 2.40 -6.35 16.70
N GLU A 152 1.39 -7.19 16.44
CA GLU A 152 1.27 -8.53 17.04
C GLU A 152 2.39 -9.46 16.57
N THR A 153 2.75 -9.42 15.30
CA THR A 153 3.70 -10.36 14.70
C THR A 153 5.15 -9.86 14.67
N GLY A 154 5.37 -8.54 14.76
CA GLY A 154 6.69 -7.93 14.61
C GLY A 154 7.29 -8.12 13.22
N ARG A 155 6.47 -8.48 12.20
CA ARG A 155 6.93 -8.66 10.83
C ARG A 155 7.06 -7.32 10.11
N VAL A 156 7.98 -7.26 9.16
CA VAL A 156 8.18 -6.09 8.31
C VAL A 156 7.14 -6.12 7.20
N LEU A 157 6.39 -5.04 7.04
CA LEU A 157 5.55 -4.82 5.88
C LEU A 157 5.92 -3.51 5.19
N GLN A 158 6.27 -3.59 3.91
CA GLN A 158 6.47 -2.43 3.05
C GLN A 158 5.42 -2.38 1.95
N VAL A 159 4.89 -1.19 1.71
CA VAL A 159 3.92 -0.97 0.62
C VAL A 159 4.62 -0.52 -0.65
N GLY A 160 4.13 -0.96 -1.80
CA GLY A 160 4.67 -0.69 -3.14
C GLY A 160 4.52 0.76 -3.63
N THR A 161 4.71 1.76 -2.77
CA THR A 161 4.70 3.19 -3.15
C THR A 161 6.11 3.69 -3.47
N GLN A 162 6.65 3.23 -4.60
CA GLN A 162 8.05 3.45 -5.01
C GLN A 162 8.42 4.93 -5.14
N GLN A 163 7.45 5.84 -5.24
CA GLN A 163 7.69 7.28 -5.31
C GLN A 163 8.39 7.80 -4.04
N ARG A 164 8.15 7.21 -2.86
CA ARG A 164 8.86 7.57 -1.63
C ARG A 164 10.37 7.34 -1.71
N SER A 165 10.82 6.41 -2.55
CA SER A 165 12.25 6.14 -2.79
C SER A 165 12.83 6.93 -3.98
N SER A 166 12.00 7.70 -4.71
CA SER A 166 12.45 8.48 -5.86
C SER A 166 13.09 9.81 -5.43
N PRO A 167 14.30 10.15 -5.92
CA PRO A 167 14.97 11.41 -5.57
C PRO A 167 14.12 12.65 -5.86
N LYS A 168 13.37 12.69 -6.97
CA LYS A 168 12.52 13.84 -7.32
C LYS A 168 11.44 14.09 -6.27
N PHE A 169 10.75 13.03 -5.84
CA PHE A 169 9.70 13.14 -4.83
C PHE A 169 10.29 13.42 -3.44
N GLN A 170 11.42 12.79 -3.07
CA GLN A 170 12.13 13.12 -1.83
C GLN A 170 12.54 14.59 -1.79
N THR A 171 13.07 15.13 -2.90
CA THR A 171 13.43 16.56 -2.99
C THR A 171 12.21 17.47 -2.82
N ALA A 172 11.07 17.13 -3.47
CA ALA A 172 9.84 17.89 -3.32
C ALA A 172 9.34 17.91 -1.87
N VAL A 173 9.35 16.75 -1.19
CA VAL A 173 8.95 16.63 0.22
C VAL A 173 9.96 17.31 1.15
N ALA A 174 11.26 17.15 0.92
CA ALA A 174 12.31 17.81 1.71
C ALA A 174 12.21 19.34 1.61
N LEU A 175 11.90 19.87 0.42
CA LEU A 175 11.68 21.31 0.23
C LEU A 175 10.47 21.80 1.06
N ALA A 176 9.36 21.07 1.07
CA ALA A 176 8.21 21.38 1.92
C ALA A 176 8.59 21.39 3.40
N HIS A 177 9.29 20.36 3.88
CA HIS A 177 9.72 20.24 5.27
C HIS A 177 10.81 21.24 5.69
N SER A 178 11.54 21.81 4.73
CA SER A 178 12.55 22.84 5.01
C SER A 178 11.96 24.16 5.50
N GLN A 179 10.66 24.37 5.28
CA GLN A 179 9.93 25.60 5.55
C GLN A 179 10.48 26.88 4.86
N ARG A 180 11.41 26.72 3.91
CA ARG A 180 12.00 27.85 3.15
C ARG A 180 11.00 28.70 2.40
N LEU A 181 9.90 28.05 1.97
CA LEU A 181 8.84 28.73 1.20
C LEU A 181 7.74 29.29 2.09
N GLY A 182 7.94 29.34 3.42
CA GLY A 182 6.90 29.75 4.35
C GLY A 182 5.76 28.75 4.44
N LYS A 183 4.54 29.25 4.73
CA LYS A 183 3.38 28.40 4.95
C LYS A 183 2.90 27.78 3.64
N MET A 184 2.74 26.45 3.63
CA MET A 184 2.03 25.76 2.55
C MET A 184 0.55 26.09 2.61
N LYS A 185 -0.04 26.48 1.49
CA LYS A 185 -1.45 26.89 1.38
C LYS A 185 -2.28 25.85 0.66
N ARG A 186 -1.76 25.36 -0.48
CA ARG A 186 -2.50 24.48 -1.37
C ARG A 186 -1.60 23.41 -1.96
N VAL A 187 -2.18 22.23 -2.15
CA VAL A 187 -1.60 21.14 -2.94
C VAL A 187 -2.64 20.70 -3.95
N THR A 188 -2.30 20.69 -5.24
CA THR A 188 -3.17 20.17 -6.28
C THR A 188 -2.60 18.85 -6.79
N VAL A 189 -3.39 17.78 -6.68
CA VAL A 189 -3.02 16.40 -7.01
C VAL A 189 -3.89 15.93 -8.19
N ALA A 190 -3.32 15.87 -9.39
CA ALA A 190 -3.99 15.34 -10.58
C ALA A 190 -3.59 13.86 -10.78
N ILE A 191 -4.60 12.99 -10.94
CA ILE A 191 -4.42 11.53 -10.94
C ILE A 191 -5.04 10.81 -12.16
N GLY A 192 -5.56 11.56 -13.11
CA GLY A 192 -6.18 11.05 -14.33
C GLY A 192 -7.65 10.67 -14.15
N SER A 193 -8.35 10.56 -15.26
CA SER A 193 -9.76 10.16 -15.32
C SER A 193 -9.93 8.64 -15.30
N GLY A 194 -11.05 8.17 -14.76
CA GLY A 194 -11.50 6.79 -14.92
C GLY A 194 -12.08 6.54 -16.32
N PRO A 195 -12.13 5.30 -16.81
CA PRO A 195 -12.76 4.98 -18.08
C PRO A 195 -14.29 4.94 -17.94
N LYS A 196 -14.98 5.27 -19.04
CA LYS A 196 -16.37 4.88 -19.27
C LYS A 196 -16.35 3.52 -19.99
N GLY A 197 -17.23 2.61 -19.60
CA GLY A 197 -17.38 1.32 -20.26
C GLY A 197 -18.75 1.20 -20.93
N PRO A 198 -18.90 0.33 -21.93
CA PRO A 198 -20.20 -0.15 -22.36
C PRO A 198 -20.81 -1.07 -21.29
N THR A 199 -22.02 -1.54 -21.53
CA THR A 199 -22.55 -2.71 -20.83
C THR A 199 -21.78 -3.95 -21.30
N PHE A 200 -21.32 -4.77 -20.36
CA PHE A 200 -20.58 -6.00 -20.65
C PHE A 200 -21.49 -7.22 -20.47
N ASP A 201 -21.30 -8.21 -21.32
CA ASP A 201 -22.01 -9.48 -21.24
C ASP A 201 -21.37 -10.41 -20.19
N THR A 202 -22.20 -11.18 -19.52
CA THR A 202 -21.77 -12.29 -18.66
C THR A 202 -21.39 -13.50 -19.50
N SER A 203 -20.44 -14.28 -19.03
CA SER A 203 -20.03 -15.53 -19.68
C SER A 203 -19.55 -16.55 -18.64
N SER A 204 -19.28 -17.77 -19.06
CA SER A 204 -18.58 -18.72 -18.19
C SER A 204 -17.12 -18.30 -18.00
N PRO A 205 -16.56 -18.43 -16.77
CA PRO A 205 -15.14 -18.20 -16.58
C PRO A 205 -14.28 -19.14 -17.45
N PRO A 206 -13.11 -18.69 -17.93
CA PRO A 206 -12.17 -19.57 -18.62
C PRO A 206 -11.76 -20.75 -17.74
N SER A 207 -11.52 -21.92 -18.31
CA SER A 207 -11.18 -23.14 -17.57
C SER A 207 -9.84 -23.07 -16.79
N ASN A 208 -8.99 -22.12 -17.13
CA ASN A 208 -7.72 -21.84 -16.42
C ASN A 208 -7.88 -20.89 -15.22
N LEU A 209 -9.06 -20.25 -15.02
CA LEU A 209 -9.29 -19.27 -13.98
C LEU A 209 -10.25 -19.82 -12.89
N ASN A 210 -9.78 -19.86 -11.66
CA ASN A 210 -10.65 -20.10 -10.50
C ASN A 210 -11.36 -18.78 -10.14
N TRP A 211 -12.53 -18.52 -10.79
CA TRP A 211 -13.29 -17.30 -10.60
C TRP A 211 -13.78 -17.11 -9.17
N ASN A 212 -14.21 -18.17 -8.51
CA ASN A 212 -14.67 -18.11 -7.12
C ASN A 212 -13.56 -17.63 -6.17
N MET A 213 -12.37 -18.19 -6.32
CA MET A 213 -11.23 -17.75 -5.51
C MET A 213 -10.71 -16.37 -5.95
N TRP A 214 -10.84 -16.00 -7.23
CA TRP A 214 -10.51 -14.66 -7.69
C TRP A 214 -11.37 -13.59 -7.01
N GLN A 215 -12.69 -13.82 -6.88
CA GLN A 215 -13.61 -12.93 -6.17
C GLN A 215 -13.31 -12.86 -4.66
N GLY A 216 -12.98 -13.99 -4.05
CA GLY A 216 -12.66 -14.08 -2.62
C GLY A 216 -13.81 -13.62 -1.72
N GLN A 217 -13.55 -12.63 -0.89
CA GLN A 217 -14.49 -12.09 0.11
C GLN A 217 -15.47 -11.05 -0.45
N THR A 218 -15.38 -10.69 -1.73
CA THR A 218 -16.32 -9.76 -2.35
C THR A 218 -17.68 -10.44 -2.62
N PRO A 219 -18.76 -9.67 -2.84
CA PRO A 219 -20.03 -10.26 -3.24
C PRO A 219 -19.88 -11.15 -4.48
N SER A 220 -20.47 -12.34 -4.45
CA SER A 220 -20.44 -13.26 -5.58
C SER A 220 -21.24 -12.70 -6.74
N VAL A 221 -20.63 -12.62 -7.91
CA VAL A 221 -21.25 -12.14 -9.15
C VAL A 221 -20.86 -13.06 -10.30
N ASP A 222 -21.70 -13.05 -11.37
CA ASP A 222 -21.38 -13.72 -12.61
C ASP A 222 -20.09 -13.19 -13.23
N TYR A 223 -19.40 -14.07 -13.93
CA TYR A 223 -18.15 -13.71 -14.58
C TYR A 223 -18.39 -12.74 -15.74
N ILE A 224 -17.64 -11.64 -15.70
CA ILE A 224 -17.48 -10.67 -16.76
C ILE A 224 -15.98 -10.51 -16.99
N ALA A 225 -15.48 -10.75 -18.20
CA ALA A 225 -14.06 -10.71 -18.51
C ALA A 225 -13.39 -9.36 -18.10
N GLN A 226 -14.14 -8.26 -18.19
CA GLN A 226 -13.68 -6.92 -17.83
C GLN A 226 -13.63 -6.67 -16.32
N ARG A 227 -14.06 -7.62 -15.48
CA ARG A 227 -13.83 -7.56 -14.02
C ARG A 227 -12.43 -8.06 -13.64
N CYS A 228 -11.83 -8.91 -14.50
CA CYS A 228 -10.57 -9.56 -14.22
C CYS A 228 -9.34 -8.73 -14.61
N HIS A 229 -8.20 -9.23 -14.13
CA HIS A 229 -6.85 -8.75 -14.43
C HIS A 229 -6.73 -7.23 -14.22
N GLY A 230 -6.10 -6.49 -15.14
CA GLY A 230 -5.88 -5.04 -14.97
C GLY A 230 -7.14 -4.19 -14.86
N ASN A 231 -8.29 -4.70 -15.31
CA ASN A 231 -9.55 -3.95 -15.34
C ASN A 231 -10.32 -3.97 -14.02
N PHE A 232 -9.94 -4.79 -13.06
CA PHE A 232 -10.55 -4.82 -11.73
C PHE A 232 -10.60 -3.43 -11.07
N ARG A 233 -9.67 -2.55 -11.42
CA ARG A 233 -9.54 -1.19 -10.90
C ARG A 233 -10.78 -0.33 -11.11
N TRP A 234 -11.61 -0.67 -12.08
CA TRP A 234 -12.77 0.12 -12.46
C TRP A 234 -14.09 -0.35 -11.82
N TRP A 235 -13.97 -1.24 -10.84
CA TRP A 235 -15.07 -1.80 -10.09
C TRP A 235 -14.87 -1.57 -8.60
N TYR A 236 -15.79 -0.83 -7.97
CA TYR A 236 -15.67 -0.51 -6.54
C TYR A 236 -15.69 -1.73 -5.63
N GLU A 237 -16.19 -2.87 -6.11
CA GLU A 237 -16.16 -4.14 -5.39
C GLU A 237 -14.71 -4.65 -5.18
N TYR A 238 -13.77 -4.25 -6.04
CA TYR A 238 -12.40 -4.77 -6.03
C TYR A 238 -11.32 -3.70 -5.82
N SER A 239 -11.65 -2.43 -6.09
CA SER A 239 -10.70 -1.32 -6.05
C SER A 239 -11.42 0.03 -5.89
N GLY A 240 -10.68 1.11 -5.74
CA GLY A 240 -11.23 2.47 -5.64
C GLY A 240 -11.03 3.32 -6.89
N GLY A 241 -10.82 2.73 -8.06
CA GLY A 241 -10.59 3.47 -9.31
C GLY A 241 -9.31 4.31 -9.27
N LYS A 242 -9.28 5.39 -10.03
CA LYS A 242 -8.13 6.32 -10.05
C LYS A 242 -7.82 6.89 -8.67
N MET A 243 -8.84 7.09 -7.84
CA MET A 243 -8.68 7.67 -6.51
C MET A 243 -7.73 6.85 -5.63
N THR A 244 -7.75 5.53 -5.69
CA THR A 244 -6.82 4.67 -4.95
C THR A 244 -5.67 4.15 -5.81
N ASP A 245 -5.83 3.96 -7.13
CA ASP A 245 -4.74 3.49 -8.00
C ASP A 245 -3.60 4.51 -8.11
N TRP A 246 -3.89 5.73 -8.61
CA TRP A 246 -2.89 6.81 -8.68
C TRP A 246 -2.84 7.66 -7.41
N GLY A 247 -3.97 7.78 -6.69
CA GLY A 247 -4.02 8.47 -5.40
C GLY A 247 -3.07 7.85 -4.39
N ALA A 248 -2.99 6.53 -4.30
CA ALA A 248 -2.03 5.83 -3.44
C ALA A 248 -0.56 6.22 -3.70
N HIS A 249 -0.25 6.80 -4.86
CA HIS A 249 1.06 7.35 -5.16
C HIS A 249 1.14 8.86 -4.90
N HIS A 250 0.23 9.64 -5.49
CA HIS A 250 0.36 11.10 -5.49
C HIS A 250 -0.21 11.75 -4.23
N VAL A 251 -1.35 11.27 -3.71
CA VAL A 251 -1.90 11.75 -2.43
C VAL A 251 -0.98 11.34 -1.27
N ASP A 252 -0.38 10.16 -1.34
CA ASP A 252 0.63 9.71 -0.39
C ASP A 252 1.81 10.70 -0.29
N ILE A 253 2.40 11.11 -1.41
CA ILE A 253 3.48 12.10 -1.46
C ILE A 253 3.01 13.48 -1.01
N ALA A 254 1.81 13.90 -1.44
CA ALA A 254 1.25 15.19 -1.09
C ALA A 254 1.03 15.31 0.43
N GLN A 255 0.43 14.31 1.06
CA GLN A 255 0.22 14.29 2.50
C GLN A 255 1.53 14.16 3.27
N TRP A 256 2.48 13.37 2.78
CA TRP A 256 3.84 13.30 3.35
C TRP A 256 4.54 14.67 3.34
N ALA A 257 4.33 15.49 2.30
CA ALA A 257 4.86 16.84 2.22
C ALA A 257 4.13 17.84 3.13
N ILE A 258 2.81 17.70 3.31
CA ILE A 258 2.02 18.59 4.21
C ILE A 258 2.48 18.37 5.65
N ALA A 259 2.43 17.14 6.15
CA ALA A 259 3.03 16.72 7.41
C ALA A 259 2.97 15.18 7.55
N PRO A 260 4.10 14.52 7.80
CA PRO A 260 4.18 13.06 7.82
C PRO A 260 3.34 12.43 8.93
N ASP A 261 3.13 13.14 10.04
CA ASP A 261 2.47 12.62 11.24
C ASP A 261 1.01 13.06 11.37
N LEU A 262 0.50 13.89 10.43
CA LEU A 262 -0.92 14.25 10.45
C LEU A 262 -1.81 13.04 10.17
N PRO A 263 -2.86 12.87 10.98
CA PRO A 263 -3.72 11.68 10.88
C PRO A 263 -4.64 11.69 9.66
N GLY A 264 -4.71 12.79 8.90
CA GLY A 264 -5.54 12.95 7.71
C GLY A 264 -6.20 14.34 7.65
N PRO A 265 -7.10 14.57 6.69
CA PRO A 265 -7.88 15.81 6.61
C PRO A 265 -8.96 15.84 7.70
N GLU A 266 -9.39 17.05 8.09
CA GLU A 266 -10.51 17.31 9.01
C GLU A 266 -11.86 17.33 8.27
N SER A 267 -11.83 17.75 6.99
CA SER A 267 -13.02 17.75 6.13
C SER A 267 -12.68 17.34 4.70
N ILE A 268 -13.65 16.71 4.08
CA ILE A 268 -13.61 16.27 2.68
C ILE A 268 -14.82 16.90 1.99
N GLU A 269 -14.58 17.88 1.13
CA GLU A 269 -15.62 18.61 0.42
C GLU A 269 -15.72 18.09 -1.02
N LEU A 270 -16.87 17.53 -1.36
CA LEU A 270 -17.18 17.16 -2.72
C LEU A 270 -17.51 18.41 -3.54
N VAL A 271 -16.65 18.75 -4.48
CA VAL A 271 -16.86 19.87 -5.41
C VAL A 271 -17.53 19.36 -6.70
N HIS A 272 -17.10 18.20 -7.21
CA HIS A 272 -17.62 17.60 -8.42
C HIS A 272 -17.34 16.10 -8.44
N ALA A 273 -18.28 15.32 -8.99
CA ALA A 273 -18.09 13.91 -9.32
C ALA A 273 -18.99 13.47 -10.47
N GLU A 274 -18.47 12.63 -11.34
CA GLU A 274 -19.21 11.91 -12.37
C GLU A 274 -18.88 10.43 -12.31
N HIS A 275 -19.91 9.61 -12.46
CA HIS A 275 -19.78 8.14 -12.61
C HIS A 275 -20.34 7.69 -13.95
N PRO A 276 -19.90 6.55 -14.48
CA PRO A 276 -20.46 6.00 -15.71
C PRO A 276 -21.88 5.46 -15.53
N VAL A 277 -22.31 5.24 -14.27
CA VAL A 277 -23.64 4.74 -13.89
C VAL A 277 -24.20 5.59 -12.75
N ALA A 278 -25.52 5.56 -12.58
CA ALA A 278 -26.19 6.18 -11.46
C ALA A 278 -25.86 5.44 -10.14
N PHE A 279 -25.90 6.18 -9.03
CA PHE A 279 -25.70 5.66 -7.68
C PHE A 279 -26.94 5.95 -6.82
N GLU A 280 -27.34 4.95 -6.05
CA GLU A 280 -28.36 5.06 -5.02
C GLU A 280 -27.75 4.66 -3.68
N ASN A 281 -27.81 5.55 -2.70
CA ASN A 281 -27.21 5.32 -1.36
C ASN A 281 -25.74 4.88 -1.37
N GLY A 282 -24.93 5.40 -2.31
CA GLY A 282 -23.53 5.05 -2.44
C GLY A 282 -23.24 3.71 -3.14
N VAL A 283 -24.29 3.06 -3.69
CA VAL A 283 -24.19 1.78 -4.43
C VAL A 283 -24.52 2.01 -5.91
N PRO A 284 -23.75 1.46 -6.85
CA PRO A 284 -24.03 1.57 -8.27
C PRO A 284 -25.32 0.83 -8.63
N THR A 285 -26.18 1.43 -9.47
CA THR A 285 -27.47 0.85 -9.91
C THR A 285 -27.32 -0.20 -11.01
N ALA A 286 -26.13 -0.31 -11.62
CA ALA A 286 -25.80 -1.32 -12.63
C ALA A 286 -24.54 -2.10 -12.21
N THR A 287 -24.57 -3.42 -12.43
CA THR A 287 -23.51 -4.35 -12.00
C THR A 287 -22.68 -4.91 -13.15
N ASN A 288 -22.99 -4.52 -14.39
CA ASN A 288 -22.38 -5.06 -15.61
C ASN A 288 -21.66 -4.02 -16.46
N THR A 289 -21.22 -2.92 -15.87
CA THR A 289 -20.34 -1.91 -16.48
C THR A 289 -19.41 -1.34 -15.42
N TYR A 290 -18.35 -0.66 -15.83
CA TYR A 290 -17.47 0.05 -14.90
C TYR A 290 -18.28 1.00 -14.02
N ASN A 291 -17.92 1.11 -12.74
CA ASN A 291 -18.67 1.89 -11.78
C ASN A 291 -17.84 2.92 -10.98
N THR A 292 -16.51 2.91 -11.12
CA THR A 292 -15.69 3.93 -10.46
C THR A 292 -15.81 5.30 -11.12
N ALA A 293 -15.57 6.37 -10.36
CA ALA A 293 -15.70 7.74 -10.85
C ALA A 293 -14.81 8.01 -12.08
N THR A 294 -15.39 8.67 -13.07
CA THR A 294 -14.72 9.06 -14.33
C THR A 294 -14.11 10.45 -14.26
N SER A 295 -14.73 11.34 -13.50
CA SER A 295 -14.30 12.73 -13.27
C SER A 295 -14.62 13.10 -11.82
N PHE A 296 -13.73 13.87 -11.20
CA PHE A 296 -13.92 14.30 -9.81
C PHE A 296 -13.06 15.51 -9.45
N LYS A 297 -13.56 16.29 -8.49
CA LYS A 297 -12.81 17.31 -7.76
C LYS A 297 -13.22 17.25 -6.30
N VAL A 298 -12.28 16.90 -5.44
CA VAL A 298 -12.46 16.80 -3.99
C VAL A 298 -11.49 17.76 -3.32
N ARG A 299 -11.97 18.57 -2.38
CA ARG A 299 -11.16 19.44 -1.52
C ARG A 299 -11.04 18.83 -0.14
N CYS A 300 -9.83 18.52 0.28
CA CYS A 300 -9.51 18.04 1.62
C CYS A 300 -8.83 19.17 2.40
N VAL A 301 -9.35 19.49 3.59
CA VAL A 301 -8.79 20.53 4.46
C VAL A 301 -8.08 19.85 5.63
N PHE A 302 -6.81 20.16 5.79
CA PHE A 302 -5.97 19.63 6.86
C PHE A 302 -5.84 20.62 8.02
N ALA A 303 -5.47 20.11 9.19
CA ALA A 303 -5.12 20.95 10.33
C ALA A 303 -4.11 22.04 9.92
N GLY A 304 -4.32 23.28 10.40
CA GLY A 304 -3.53 24.43 9.98
C GLY A 304 -4.00 25.10 8.69
N GLY A 305 -5.08 24.60 8.07
CA GLY A 305 -5.77 25.22 6.92
C GLY A 305 -5.10 24.97 5.58
N VAL A 306 -4.26 23.94 5.45
CA VAL A 306 -3.72 23.51 4.16
C VAL A 306 -4.83 22.81 3.37
N GLU A 307 -5.02 23.23 2.12
CA GLU A 307 -6.01 22.66 1.21
C GLU A 307 -5.35 21.69 0.23
N MET A 308 -5.84 20.46 0.14
CA MET A 308 -5.46 19.54 -0.92
C MET A 308 -6.64 19.36 -1.88
N PHE A 309 -6.42 19.63 -3.16
CA PHE A 309 -7.38 19.31 -4.21
C PHE A 309 -6.96 18.05 -4.91
N ILE A 310 -7.82 17.02 -4.86
CA ILE A 310 -7.63 15.78 -5.62
C ILE A 310 -8.54 15.87 -6.84
N VAL A 311 -7.95 15.83 -8.03
CA VAL A 311 -8.65 16.08 -9.29
C VAL A 311 -8.30 15.03 -10.33
N ASN A 312 -9.22 14.80 -11.27
CA ASN A 312 -8.90 13.94 -12.40
C ASN A 312 -7.89 14.60 -13.36
N ASP A 313 -7.94 15.92 -13.57
CA ASP A 313 -6.91 16.69 -14.29
C ASP A 313 -6.78 18.12 -13.73
N ALA A 314 -5.66 18.76 -14.02
CA ALA A 314 -5.37 20.15 -13.69
C ALA A 314 -4.81 20.88 -14.93
N LYS A 315 -5.52 20.77 -16.05
CA LYS A 315 -5.10 21.35 -17.33
C LYS A 315 -5.00 22.87 -17.28
N ASP A 316 -5.82 23.50 -16.45
CA ASP A 316 -5.76 24.94 -16.12
C ASP A 316 -4.42 25.34 -15.47
N LEU A 317 -3.77 24.40 -14.77
CA LEU A 317 -2.42 24.55 -14.20
C LEU A 317 -1.31 23.96 -15.09
N GLY A 318 -1.65 23.42 -16.25
CA GLY A 318 -0.71 22.90 -17.25
C GLY A 318 -0.27 21.43 -17.02
N PHE A 319 -1.04 20.62 -16.31
CA PHE A 319 -0.76 19.19 -16.12
C PHE A 319 -2.02 18.35 -15.92
N ASP A 320 -1.92 17.07 -16.24
CA ASP A 320 -2.97 16.07 -16.06
C ASP A 320 -2.58 14.93 -15.09
N ASN A 321 -1.30 14.84 -14.74
CA ASN A 321 -0.78 13.88 -13.75
C ASN A 321 0.44 14.45 -13.02
N GLY A 322 0.34 14.54 -11.69
CA GLY A 322 1.39 15.06 -10.82
C GLY A 322 0.86 15.84 -9.63
N ILE A 323 1.76 16.54 -8.97
CA ILE A 323 1.49 17.27 -7.73
C ILE A 323 2.08 18.68 -7.85
N MET A 324 1.25 19.69 -7.67
CA MET A 324 1.64 21.09 -7.55
C MET A 324 1.55 21.50 -6.09
N PHE A 325 2.62 22.02 -5.52
CA PHE A 325 2.69 22.61 -4.18
C PHE A 325 2.74 24.12 -4.28
N GLU A 326 1.93 24.81 -3.46
CA GLU A 326 1.83 26.26 -3.43
C GLU A 326 2.00 26.75 -1.97
N SER A 327 3.02 27.59 -1.76
CA SER A 327 3.38 28.19 -0.47
C SER A 327 3.53 29.70 -0.61
N ASP A 328 3.75 30.42 0.50
CA ASP A 328 3.99 31.87 0.49
C ASP A 328 5.12 32.29 -0.44
N GLY A 329 6.22 31.54 -0.44
CA GLY A 329 7.44 31.81 -1.21
C GLY A 329 7.47 31.23 -2.62
N GLY A 330 6.36 30.72 -3.14
CA GLY A 330 6.28 30.22 -4.51
C GLY A 330 5.63 28.85 -4.67
N ARG A 331 5.68 28.36 -5.90
CA ARG A 331 5.09 27.06 -6.28
C ARG A 331 6.10 26.19 -7.01
N TYR A 332 5.96 24.88 -6.84
CA TYR A 332 6.75 23.88 -7.56
C TYR A 332 5.93 22.63 -7.87
N PHE A 333 6.34 21.94 -8.91
CA PHE A 333 5.62 20.78 -9.45
C PHE A 333 6.51 19.54 -9.45
N VAL A 334 5.93 18.38 -9.16
CA VAL A 334 6.60 17.08 -9.28
C VAL A 334 5.69 16.01 -9.91
N ASN A 335 6.26 15.23 -10.79
CA ASN A 335 5.73 13.93 -11.22
C ASN A 335 6.90 12.95 -11.48
N ARG A 336 6.59 11.76 -12.01
CA ARG A 336 7.65 10.76 -12.31
C ARG A 336 8.68 11.25 -13.32
N GLY A 337 8.28 12.13 -14.27
CA GLY A 337 9.13 12.67 -15.31
C GLY A 337 9.98 13.85 -14.89
N LYS A 338 9.40 14.82 -14.16
CA LYS A 338 10.02 16.11 -13.87
C LYS A 338 9.77 16.62 -12.45
N LEU A 339 10.67 17.51 -12.03
CA LEU A 339 10.56 18.33 -10.82
C LEU A 339 10.95 19.73 -11.25
N THR A 340 10.06 20.73 -11.15
CA THR A 340 10.22 22.05 -11.76
C THR A 340 9.63 23.17 -10.91
N GLY A 341 10.06 24.40 -11.18
CA GLY A 341 9.60 25.63 -10.52
C GLY A 341 10.78 26.43 -9.97
N SER A 342 10.61 27.76 -9.85
CA SER A 342 11.68 28.62 -9.36
C SER A 342 12.30 28.18 -8.02
N PRO A 343 11.52 27.67 -7.04
CA PRO A 343 12.10 27.13 -5.81
C PRO A 343 13.00 25.91 -6.04
N ILE A 344 12.77 25.14 -7.10
CA ILE A 344 13.61 23.97 -7.44
C ILE A 344 14.90 24.43 -8.14
N GLU A 345 14.81 25.43 -9.01
CA GLU A 345 15.95 26.01 -9.69
C GLU A 345 16.93 26.67 -8.69
N ASP A 346 16.37 27.28 -7.62
CA ASP A 346 17.19 27.87 -6.53
C ASP A 346 18.03 26.84 -5.77
N LEU A 347 17.61 25.57 -5.72
CA LEU A 347 18.36 24.51 -5.03
C LEU A 347 19.77 24.29 -5.60
N ALA A 348 20.03 24.69 -6.83
CA ALA A 348 21.36 24.62 -7.42
C ALA A 348 22.34 25.56 -6.70
N LYS A 349 21.87 26.70 -6.18
CA LYS A 349 22.65 27.69 -5.43
C LYS A 349 22.52 27.49 -3.91
N ASN A 350 21.36 27.09 -3.47
CA ASN A 350 20.97 26.93 -2.08
C ASN A 350 20.47 25.50 -1.81
N PRO A 351 21.35 24.50 -1.74
CA PRO A 351 20.95 23.09 -1.57
C PRO A 351 20.23 22.86 -0.24
N LEU A 352 19.38 21.83 -0.22
CA LEU A 352 18.73 21.39 1.01
C LEU A 352 19.74 20.63 1.89
N PRO A 353 19.65 20.79 3.23
CA PRO A 353 20.49 20.01 4.15
C PRO A 353 20.26 18.50 3.99
N GLU A 354 21.34 17.70 3.96
CA GLU A 354 21.26 16.23 3.86
C GLU A 354 20.45 15.62 5.03
N GLY A 355 20.47 16.24 6.20
CA GLY A 355 19.68 15.80 7.35
C GLY A 355 18.17 15.69 7.09
N LEU A 356 17.62 16.52 6.17
CA LEU A 356 16.21 16.38 5.76
C LEU A 356 15.98 15.05 5.01
N PHE A 357 16.87 14.70 4.10
CA PHE A 357 16.77 13.45 3.35
C PHE A 357 16.99 12.23 4.25
N THR A 358 17.92 12.30 5.19
CA THR A 358 18.15 11.27 6.20
C THR A 358 16.89 11.05 7.05
N LYS A 359 16.23 12.15 7.48
CA LYS A 359 14.96 12.06 8.21
C LYS A 359 13.86 11.42 7.36
N LEU A 360 13.70 11.80 6.09
CA LEU A 360 12.72 11.20 5.18
C LEU A 360 12.97 9.70 4.98
N ARG A 361 14.22 9.27 4.96
CA ARG A 361 14.64 7.88 4.85
C ARG A 361 14.67 7.15 6.20
N LYS A 362 14.19 7.76 7.27
CA LYS A 362 14.16 7.21 8.63
C LYS A 362 15.56 6.76 9.13
N GLY A 363 16.58 7.54 8.80
CA GLY A 363 17.97 7.25 9.16
C GLY A 363 18.67 6.25 8.23
N GLN A 364 17.99 5.71 7.24
CA GLN A 364 18.55 4.68 6.35
C GLN A 364 19.31 5.28 5.17
N ASP A 365 20.13 4.44 4.54
CA ASP A 365 20.86 4.79 3.34
C ASP A 365 19.94 5.06 2.14
N LYS A 366 20.49 5.67 1.10
CA LYS A 366 19.80 5.86 -0.18
C LYS A 366 19.74 4.54 -0.95
N LEU A 367 18.68 3.78 -0.71
CA LEU A 367 18.40 2.49 -1.34
C LEU A 367 17.26 2.61 -2.36
N SER A 368 17.23 1.69 -3.32
CA SER A 368 16.04 1.47 -4.11
C SER A 368 14.91 0.93 -3.22
N HIS A 369 13.67 1.04 -3.69
CA HIS A 369 12.51 0.68 -2.86
C HIS A 369 12.53 -0.79 -2.42
N ARG A 370 13.00 -1.72 -3.27
CA ARG A 370 13.12 -3.14 -2.92
C ARG A 370 14.34 -3.44 -2.04
N GLU A 371 15.46 -2.78 -2.29
CA GLU A 371 16.64 -2.88 -1.39
C GLU A 371 16.29 -2.41 0.01
N ASN A 372 15.53 -1.32 0.15
CA ASN A 372 15.04 -0.84 1.44
C ASN A 372 14.19 -1.90 2.16
N PHE A 373 13.30 -2.60 1.44
CA PHE A 373 12.51 -3.68 2.01
C PHE A 373 13.40 -4.77 2.62
N PHE A 374 14.35 -5.31 1.84
CA PHE A 374 15.21 -6.40 2.33
C PHE A 374 16.14 -5.93 3.46
N ALA A 375 16.69 -4.71 3.36
CA ALA A 375 17.47 -4.14 4.45
C ALA A 375 16.66 -4.05 5.76
N CYS A 376 15.39 -3.63 5.67
CA CYS A 376 14.51 -3.59 6.84
C CYS A 376 14.13 -5.01 7.34
N CYS A 377 13.99 -5.99 6.46
CA CYS A 377 13.79 -7.37 6.88
C CYS A 377 14.98 -7.91 7.69
N ASP A 378 16.20 -7.55 7.33
CA ASP A 378 17.42 -7.97 8.03
C ASP A 378 17.62 -7.20 9.35
N SER A 379 17.42 -5.86 9.36
CA SER A 379 17.63 -5.01 10.53
C SER A 379 16.44 -4.93 11.49
N ARG A 380 15.24 -5.28 11.03
CA ARG A 380 13.94 -5.06 11.69
C ARG A 380 13.57 -3.58 11.83
N ASP A 381 14.16 -2.72 11.02
CA ASP A 381 13.81 -1.31 10.96
C ASP A 381 12.48 -1.07 10.22
N THR A 382 11.94 0.13 10.42
CA THR A 382 10.70 0.55 9.74
C THR A 382 11.01 0.99 8.30
N PRO A 383 10.39 0.35 7.27
CA PRO A 383 10.62 0.72 5.87
C PRO A 383 10.24 2.17 5.56
N ILE A 384 10.79 2.72 4.48
CA ILE A 384 10.45 4.08 4.01
C ILE A 384 8.96 4.22 3.69
N SER A 385 8.34 3.16 3.20
CA SER A 385 6.90 3.07 2.93
C SER A 385 6.26 2.02 3.83
N ASP A 386 6.26 2.30 5.13
CA ASP A 386 5.59 1.47 6.12
C ASP A 386 4.07 1.52 5.97
N ALA A 387 3.40 0.45 6.40
CA ALA A 387 1.94 0.32 6.25
C ALA A 387 1.17 1.36 7.08
N GLU A 388 1.65 1.74 8.27
CA GLU A 388 0.94 2.68 9.13
C GLU A 388 0.84 4.06 8.50
N SER A 389 1.97 4.61 8.04
CA SER A 389 1.99 5.92 7.36
C SER A 389 1.27 5.86 6.01
N HIS A 390 1.42 4.77 5.25
CA HIS A 390 0.71 4.61 3.97
C HIS A 390 -0.81 4.53 4.16
N CYS A 391 -1.32 3.69 5.07
CA CYS A 391 -2.76 3.56 5.32
C CYS A 391 -3.36 4.89 5.80
N ARG A 392 -2.65 5.64 6.65
CA ARG A 392 -3.05 6.97 7.08
C ARG A 392 -3.25 7.94 5.90
N HIS A 393 -2.32 7.94 4.94
CA HIS A 393 -2.43 8.76 3.74
C HIS A 393 -3.49 8.22 2.76
N LEU A 394 -3.61 6.91 2.65
CA LEU A 394 -4.60 6.25 1.80
C LEU A 394 -6.04 6.49 2.31
N ASN A 395 -6.23 6.67 3.62
CA ASN A 395 -7.53 7.04 4.18
C ASN A 395 -8.09 8.32 3.56
N THR A 396 -7.24 9.27 3.15
CA THR A 396 -7.67 10.47 2.40
C THR A 396 -8.30 10.09 1.06
N CYS A 397 -7.75 9.08 0.37
CA CYS A 397 -8.34 8.56 -0.86
C CYS A 397 -9.65 7.80 -0.61
N HIS A 398 -9.71 6.98 0.46
CA HIS A 398 -10.93 6.26 0.82
C HIS A 398 -12.06 7.22 1.19
N LEU A 399 -11.80 8.21 2.03
CA LEU A 399 -12.77 9.25 2.39
C LEU A 399 -13.23 10.05 1.17
N SER A 400 -12.33 10.37 0.26
CA SER A 400 -12.68 11.03 -1.00
C SER A 400 -13.60 10.15 -1.86
N ASN A 401 -13.34 8.84 -1.97
CA ASN A 401 -14.23 7.90 -2.66
C ASN A 401 -15.60 7.79 -1.97
N ILE A 402 -15.64 7.76 -0.64
CA ILE A 402 -16.92 7.74 0.11
C ILE A 402 -17.72 9.01 -0.21
N ALA A 403 -17.10 10.19 -0.14
CA ALA A 403 -17.76 11.45 -0.49
C ALA A 403 -18.29 11.46 -1.93
N VAL A 404 -17.48 10.99 -2.87
CA VAL A 404 -17.81 10.88 -4.31
C VAL A 404 -18.98 9.92 -4.54
N ARG A 405 -18.98 8.75 -3.91
CA ARG A 405 -20.05 7.74 -4.03
C ARG A 405 -21.36 8.17 -3.38
N LEU A 406 -21.29 8.87 -2.24
CA LEU A 406 -22.47 9.36 -1.51
C LEU A 406 -22.98 10.71 -2.06
N GLY A 407 -22.22 11.37 -2.94
CA GLY A 407 -22.59 12.67 -3.51
C GLY A 407 -22.65 13.81 -2.48
N ARG A 408 -21.89 13.73 -1.38
CA ARG A 408 -21.88 14.75 -0.32
C ARG A 408 -20.53 14.87 0.39
N SER A 409 -20.33 16.02 1.05
CA SER A 409 -19.14 16.31 1.83
C SER A 409 -19.17 15.59 3.19
N LEU A 410 -17.98 15.32 3.74
CA LEU A 410 -17.80 14.59 4.98
C LEU A 410 -16.95 15.40 5.98
N LYS A 411 -17.20 15.19 7.28
CA LYS A 411 -16.30 15.60 8.37
C LYS A 411 -15.68 14.36 8.99
N TRP A 412 -14.40 14.40 9.24
CA TRP A 412 -13.64 13.25 9.70
C TRP A 412 -13.01 13.46 11.07
N ASP A 413 -13.26 12.55 12.01
CA ASP A 413 -12.50 12.43 13.24
C ASP A 413 -11.35 11.43 13.03
N ALA A 414 -10.18 11.94 12.75
CA ALA A 414 -9.02 11.12 12.44
C ALA A 414 -8.49 10.33 13.66
N THR A 415 -8.78 10.76 14.88
CA THR A 415 -8.40 10.04 16.10
C THR A 415 -9.27 8.81 16.30
N LYS A 416 -10.57 8.94 16.11
CA LYS A 416 -11.53 7.83 16.19
C LYS A 416 -11.58 7.03 14.89
N GLN A 417 -11.06 7.59 13.81
CA GLN A 417 -11.20 7.09 12.44
C GLN A 417 -12.67 6.85 12.07
N GLN A 418 -13.48 7.86 12.23
CA GLN A 418 -14.93 7.84 11.96
C GLN A 418 -15.38 9.13 11.27
N VAL A 419 -16.36 9.00 10.38
CA VAL A 419 -17.06 10.15 9.80
C VAL A 419 -18.04 10.70 10.84
N ILE A 420 -17.95 12.00 11.09
CA ILE A 420 -18.73 12.65 12.15
C ILE A 420 -20.17 12.89 11.67
N GLY A 421 -21.14 12.31 12.39
CA GLY A 421 -22.56 12.56 12.16
C GLY A 421 -23.13 11.95 10.88
N ASP A 422 -22.47 10.93 10.32
CA ASP A 422 -22.92 10.23 9.10
C ASP A 422 -22.67 8.71 9.22
N GLU A 423 -23.69 7.98 9.68
CA GLU A 423 -23.61 6.52 9.88
C GLU A 423 -23.49 5.75 8.55
N GLN A 424 -24.05 6.27 7.46
CA GLN A 424 -23.95 5.64 6.14
C GLN A 424 -22.53 5.71 5.57
N ALA A 425 -21.76 6.71 5.96
CA ALA A 425 -20.38 6.90 5.52
C ALA A 425 -19.37 6.09 6.35
N ASN A 426 -19.78 5.60 7.52
CA ASN A 426 -19.02 4.71 8.39
C ASN A 426 -19.26 3.23 8.04
#